data_db3ee7959059cb72947f11245f44b8ca
#
_entry.id   db3ee7959059cb72947f11245f44b8ca
#
_cell.length_a   1.000
_cell.length_b   1.000
_cell.length_c   1.000
_cell.angle_alpha   90.00
_cell.angle_beta   90.00
_cell.angle_gamma   90.00
#
_symmetry.space_group_name_H-M   'P 1'
#
loop_
_entity.id
_entity.type
_entity.pdbx_description
1 polymer ?
#
loop_
_entity_poly.entity_id
_entity_poly.type
_entity_poly.pdbx_seq_one_letter_code
_entity_poly.pdbx_strand_id
1 'polypeptide(L)'
;MRCVRAILCSCLLPVSVTLAAGNVSFDPNLPAHSLCTVEIAVLRPTQSAVGMKEVEFRAKKIGKMTATQLEHYLRKHVAPIAIGPGGFPYLLDHQHLARALLQAHAGKALYAEVKENWSKLSEPEFWARMKERDWAYLHDETGKPLSDPTSLPRTIGNMRDDPYRSLAWLVREKDGYSQTESPYAGFQWADFFRARVHLGDGTNAFDEATLEAMKVAHSPEAKDLPGYVAPPDRISH
;
A
#
# COMPACT_ATOMS: atom_id res chain seq x y z
N MET A 1 -50.31 6.43 -47.94
CA MET A 1 -49.74 7.22 -46.83
C MET A 1 -48.80 6.32 -45.97
N ARG A 2 -47.50 6.44 -46.12
CA ARG A 2 -46.53 5.68 -45.34
C ARG A 2 -45.83 6.67 -44.41
N CYS A 3 -46.05 6.53 -43.10
CA CYS A 3 -45.33 7.27 -42.06
C CYS A 3 -43.92 6.72 -41.89
N VAL A 4 -42.94 7.52 -42.19
CA VAL A 4 -41.53 7.25 -41.87
C VAL A 4 -41.28 7.78 -40.45
N ARG A 5 -41.03 6.89 -39.52
CA ARG A 5 -40.53 7.23 -38.16
C ARG A 5 -39.05 7.47 -38.21
N ALA A 6 -38.62 8.68 -38.00
CA ALA A 6 -37.20 9.03 -37.78
C ALA A 6 -36.77 8.58 -36.38
N ILE A 7 -35.79 7.66 -36.32
CA ILE A 7 -35.12 7.26 -35.07
C ILE A 7 -34.00 8.26 -34.85
N LEU A 8 -34.16 9.15 -33.86
CA LEU A 8 -33.05 9.96 -33.35
C LEU A 8 -32.08 9.06 -32.58
N CYS A 9 -30.95 8.74 -33.21
CA CYS A 9 -29.84 8.08 -32.57
C CYS A 9 -29.06 9.16 -31.77
N SER A 10 -29.25 9.17 -30.43
CA SER A 10 -28.54 10.07 -29.52
C SER A 10 -27.11 9.49 -29.30
N CYS A 11 -26.13 9.96 -30.07
CA CYS A 11 -24.74 9.66 -29.85
C CYS A 11 -24.27 10.35 -28.56
N LEU A 12 -24.24 9.61 -27.47
CA LEU A 12 -23.48 9.97 -26.29
C LEU A 12 -21.97 9.89 -26.63
N LEU A 13 -21.36 11.04 -26.91
CA LEU A 13 -19.91 11.14 -27.03
C LEU A 13 -19.29 10.89 -25.64
N PRO A 14 -18.28 10.03 -25.54
CA PRO A 14 -17.54 9.89 -24.28
C PRO A 14 -16.83 11.24 -24.02
N VAL A 15 -17.12 11.85 -22.88
CA VAL A 15 -16.37 12.99 -22.38
C VAL A 15 -14.98 12.48 -22.00
N SER A 16 -14.05 12.54 -22.94
CA SER A 16 -12.64 12.34 -22.65
C SER A 16 -12.17 13.52 -21.81
N VAL A 17 -12.11 13.36 -20.49
CA VAL A 17 -11.44 14.31 -19.61
C VAL A 17 -9.94 14.22 -19.90
N THR A 18 -9.47 15.04 -20.81
CA THR A 18 -8.04 15.23 -21.03
C THR A 18 -7.53 16.05 -19.83
N LEU A 19 -7.01 15.38 -18.81
CA LEU A 19 -6.28 16.06 -17.75
C LEU A 19 -5.04 16.69 -18.36
N ALA A 20 -5.06 18.01 -18.51
CA ALA A 20 -3.84 18.78 -18.66
C ALA A 20 -2.99 18.52 -17.42
N ALA A 21 -1.75 18.04 -17.61
CA ALA A 21 -0.83 17.66 -16.56
C ALA A 21 -0.24 18.88 -15.84
N GLY A 22 -1.09 19.67 -15.17
CA GLY A 22 -0.71 20.63 -14.15
C GLY A 22 -0.80 19.91 -12.80
N ASN A 23 0.27 19.96 -12.01
CA ASN A 23 0.27 19.40 -10.66
C ASN A 23 -0.73 20.18 -9.79
N VAL A 24 -1.96 19.69 -9.69
CA VAL A 24 -2.94 20.23 -8.75
C VAL A 24 -2.48 19.83 -7.34
N SER A 25 -2.31 20.78 -6.45
CA SER A 25 -2.04 20.49 -5.04
C SER A 25 -3.28 19.86 -4.39
N PHE A 26 -3.07 19.03 -3.38
CA PHE A 26 -4.16 18.47 -2.61
C PHE A 26 -5.05 19.56 -2.02
N ASP A 27 -6.35 19.37 -2.19
CA ASP A 27 -7.42 20.18 -1.57
C ASP A 27 -8.46 19.20 -0.99
N PRO A 28 -8.95 19.41 0.24
CA PRO A 28 -9.95 18.53 0.86
C PRO A 28 -11.29 18.44 0.10
N ASN A 29 -11.56 19.35 -0.84
CA ASN A 29 -12.76 19.35 -1.66
C ASN A 29 -12.60 18.63 -3.01
N LEU A 30 -11.42 18.09 -3.31
CA LEU A 30 -11.21 17.35 -4.55
C LEU A 30 -12.19 16.20 -4.67
N PRO A 31 -12.87 16.04 -5.82
CA PRO A 31 -13.76 14.91 -6.05
C PRO A 31 -12.98 13.61 -6.22
N ALA A 32 -13.67 12.47 -6.08
CA ALA A 32 -13.12 11.17 -6.43
C ALA A 32 -12.53 11.17 -7.84
N HIS A 33 -11.51 10.36 -8.07
CA HIS A 33 -10.74 10.22 -9.30
C HIS A 33 -9.89 11.45 -9.68
N SER A 34 -9.77 12.45 -8.80
CA SER A 34 -8.83 13.55 -8.99
C SER A 34 -7.38 13.10 -8.80
N LEU A 35 -6.50 13.55 -9.68
CA LEU A 35 -5.05 13.41 -9.50
C LEU A 35 -4.50 14.70 -8.88
N CYS A 36 -3.67 14.55 -7.86
CA CYS A 36 -3.05 15.68 -7.16
C CYS A 36 -1.64 15.33 -6.68
N THR A 37 -0.93 16.35 -6.19
CA THR A 37 0.25 16.16 -5.34
C THR A 37 -0.15 16.40 -3.89
N VAL A 38 0.27 15.50 -2.98
CA VAL A 38 -0.04 15.59 -1.55
C VAL A 38 1.25 15.53 -0.72
N GLU A 39 1.41 16.46 0.21
CA GLU A 39 2.55 16.44 1.12
C GLU A 39 2.47 15.23 2.06
N ILE A 40 3.61 14.54 2.25
CA ILE A 40 3.69 13.36 3.12
C ILE A 40 3.37 13.73 4.58
N ALA A 41 3.68 14.96 4.98
CA ALA A 41 3.46 15.46 6.34
C ALA A 41 1.98 15.50 6.76
N VAL A 42 1.04 15.65 5.80
CA VAL A 42 -0.40 15.70 6.07
C VAL A 42 -1.09 14.35 5.88
N LEU A 43 -0.41 13.37 5.28
CA LEU A 43 -0.94 12.03 5.06
C LEU A 43 -1.13 11.27 6.38
N ARG A 44 -2.30 10.68 6.54
CA ARG A 44 -2.63 9.77 7.63
C ARG A 44 -2.49 8.32 7.16
N PRO A 45 -1.71 7.49 7.86
CA PRO A 45 -1.61 6.07 7.52
C PRO A 45 -2.90 5.33 7.87
N THR A 46 -3.17 4.25 7.12
CA THR A 46 -4.29 3.32 7.36
C THR A 46 -3.81 1.98 7.93
N GLN A 47 -2.57 1.93 8.37
CA GLN A 47 -1.93 0.81 9.06
C GLN A 47 -0.93 1.33 10.09
N SER A 48 -0.63 0.55 11.14
CA SER A 48 0.25 0.98 12.25
C SER A 48 1.73 0.94 11.90
N ALA A 49 2.12 -0.05 11.09
CA ALA A 49 3.52 -0.40 10.89
C ALA A 49 3.89 -0.64 9.43
N VAL A 50 5.18 -0.57 9.16
CA VAL A 50 5.83 -0.94 7.90
C VAL A 50 7.01 -1.86 8.20
N GLY A 51 7.51 -2.58 7.18
CA GLY A 51 8.79 -3.29 7.27
C GLY A 51 9.95 -2.33 7.02
N MET A 52 10.71 -1.99 8.04
CA MET A 52 11.77 -0.97 7.92
C MET A 52 12.93 -1.40 7.02
N LYS A 53 13.20 -2.70 6.82
CA LYS A 53 14.21 -3.13 5.82
C LYS A 53 13.77 -2.84 4.38
N GLU A 54 12.48 -2.96 4.06
CA GLU A 54 11.96 -2.52 2.76
C GLU A 54 12.06 -1.00 2.63
N VAL A 55 11.74 -0.25 3.68
CA VAL A 55 11.88 1.22 3.70
C VAL A 55 13.33 1.63 3.46
N GLU A 56 14.29 1.02 4.14
CA GLU A 56 15.73 1.28 3.99
C GLU A 56 16.22 0.97 2.57
N PHE A 57 15.81 -0.17 2.01
CA PHE A 57 16.13 -0.55 0.64
C PHE A 57 15.62 0.48 -0.36
N ARG A 58 14.34 0.88 -0.23
CA ARG A 58 13.72 1.91 -1.07
C ARG A 58 14.39 3.27 -0.89
N ALA A 59 14.70 3.67 0.34
CA ALA A 59 15.39 4.92 0.64
C ALA A 59 16.77 5.00 0.00
N LYS A 60 17.55 3.91 0.07
CA LYS A 60 18.86 3.81 -0.61
C LYS A 60 18.73 3.92 -2.13
N LYS A 61 17.70 3.31 -2.73
CA LYS A 61 17.42 3.40 -4.16
C LYS A 61 17.03 4.83 -4.56
N ILE A 62 16.12 5.44 -3.82
CA ILE A 62 15.63 6.81 -4.03
C ILE A 62 16.76 7.83 -3.88
N GLY A 63 17.61 7.70 -2.85
CA GLY A 63 18.73 8.59 -2.59
C GLY A 63 19.81 8.62 -3.69
N LYS A 64 19.80 7.63 -4.60
CA LYS A 64 20.68 7.59 -5.78
C LYS A 64 20.06 8.20 -7.04
N MET A 65 18.77 8.55 -7.00
CA MET A 65 18.08 9.11 -8.15
C MET A 65 18.38 10.60 -8.31
N THR A 66 18.53 11.04 -9.55
CA THR A 66 18.46 12.49 -9.86
C THR A 66 17.04 13.00 -9.65
N ALA A 67 16.85 14.31 -9.56
CA ALA A 67 15.53 14.91 -9.42
C ALA A 67 14.56 14.46 -10.54
N THR A 68 15.04 14.41 -11.79
CA THR A 68 14.24 13.96 -12.94
C THR A 68 13.88 12.49 -12.85
N GLN A 69 14.80 11.64 -12.40
CA GLN A 69 14.53 10.20 -12.21
C GLN A 69 13.52 9.97 -11.08
N LEU A 70 13.64 10.70 -9.97
CA LEU A 70 12.71 10.64 -8.87
C LEU A 70 11.31 11.09 -9.29
N GLU A 71 11.21 12.21 -10.00
CA GLU A 71 9.94 12.71 -10.53
C GLU A 71 9.24 11.67 -11.43
N HIS A 72 9.99 11.07 -12.38
CA HIS A 72 9.47 10.02 -13.24
C HIS A 72 9.05 8.77 -12.46
N TYR A 73 9.83 8.40 -11.44
CA TYR A 73 9.52 7.28 -10.55
C TYR A 73 8.21 7.53 -9.79
N LEU A 74 8.06 8.72 -9.18
CA LEU A 74 6.86 9.08 -8.42
C LEU A 74 5.60 9.14 -9.28
N ARG A 75 5.71 9.64 -10.52
CA ARG A 75 4.58 9.64 -11.48
C ARG A 75 4.10 8.24 -11.86
N LYS A 76 4.96 7.23 -11.79
CA LYS A 76 4.59 5.82 -12.01
C LYS A 76 4.03 5.14 -10.77
N HIS A 77 4.18 5.75 -9.58
CA HIS A 77 3.75 5.22 -8.31
C HIS A 77 2.74 6.16 -7.65
N VAL A 78 1.63 6.39 -8.38
CA VAL A 78 0.53 7.22 -7.88
C VAL A 78 -0.12 6.54 -6.68
N ALA A 79 -0.12 7.22 -5.54
CA ALA A 79 -0.62 6.68 -4.30
C ALA A 79 -2.16 6.82 -4.20
N PRO A 80 -2.91 5.76 -3.91
CA PRO A 80 -4.34 5.88 -3.66
C PRO A 80 -4.58 6.52 -2.30
N ILE A 81 -5.47 7.52 -2.25
CA ILE A 81 -5.89 8.16 -1.00
C ILE A 81 -7.42 8.21 -0.89
N ALA A 82 -7.93 8.23 0.35
CA ALA A 82 -9.29 8.63 0.65
C ALA A 82 -9.28 9.94 1.44
N ILE A 83 -10.18 10.87 1.13
CA ILE A 83 -10.37 12.07 1.93
C ILE A 83 -11.40 11.73 3.01
N GLY A 84 -10.99 11.73 4.27
CA GLY A 84 -11.83 11.39 5.41
C GLY A 84 -12.34 12.62 6.18
N PRO A 85 -12.99 12.39 7.34
CA PRO A 85 -13.52 13.44 8.20
C PRO A 85 -12.49 14.52 8.51
N GLY A 86 -12.94 15.79 8.50
CA GLY A 86 -12.05 16.94 8.68
C GLY A 86 -11.17 17.25 7.45
N GLY A 87 -11.40 16.58 6.31
CA GLY A 87 -10.66 16.83 5.06
C GLY A 87 -9.26 16.22 5.04
N PHE A 88 -8.94 15.29 5.94
CA PHE A 88 -7.62 14.68 6.01
C PHE A 88 -7.44 13.60 4.93
N PRO A 89 -6.28 13.58 4.22
CA PRO A 89 -5.96 12.52 3.27
C PRO A 89 -5.42 11.27 3.97
N TYR A 90 -6.10 10.15 3.79
CA TYR A 90 -5.71 8.83 4.30
C TYR A 90 -5.04 8.03 3.19
N LEU A 91 -3.80 7.63 3.41
CA LEU A 91 -2.99 6.86 2.45
C LEU A 91 -3.42 5.39 2.49
N LEU A 92 -3.97 4.88 1.38
CA LEU A 92 -4.51 3.52 1.29
C LEU A 92 -3.45 2.48 0.96
N ASP A 93 -2.42 2.89 0.20
CA ASP A 93 -1.26 2.07 -0.15
C ASP A 93 -0.01 2.97 -0.30
N HIS A 94 1.15 2.39 -0.59
CA HIS A 94 2.43 3.09 -0.75
C HIS A 94 3.04 3.65 0.54
N GLN A 95 2.65 3.15 1.71
CA GLN A 95 3.19 3.58 3.01
C GLN A 95 4.72 3.40 3.09
N HIS A 96 5.26 2.28 2.56
CA HIS A 96 6.71 2.06 2.50
C HIS A 96 7.42 3.10 1.62
N LEU A 97 6.82 3.49 0.49
CA LEU A 97 7.35 4.54 -0.37
C LEU A 97 7.35 5.90 0.32
N ALA A 98 6.22 6.28 0.93
CA ALA A 98 6.11 7.53 1.67
C ALA A 98 7.12 7.61 2.82
N ARG A 99 7.28 6.53 3.57
CA ARG A 99 8.26 6.43 4.66
C ARG A 99 9.71 6.49 4.15
N ALA A 100 9.99 5.84 3.00
CA ALA A 100 11.31 5.86 2.37
C ALA A 100 11.71 7.25 1.85
N LEU A 101 10.78 8.01 1.31
CA LEU A 101 11.01 9.40 0.88
C LEU A 101 11.39 10.30 2.06
N LEU A 102 10.71 10.14 3.20
CA LEU A 102 11.07 10.85 4.44
C LEU A 102 12.48 10.47 4.91
N GLN A 103 12.80 9.19 4.91
CA GLN A 103 14.11 8.69 5.37
C GLN A 103 15.25 9.10 4.43
N ALA A 104 15.01 9.13 3.13
CA ALA A 104 15.99 9.57 2.14
C ALA A 104 16.15 11.09 2.07
N HIS A 105 15.32 11.87 2.75
CA HIS A 105 15.21 13.33 2.60
C HIS A 105 15.08 13.79 1.13
N ALA A 106 14.51 12.92 0.28
CA ALA A 106 14.53 13.07 -1.17
C ALA A 106 13.25 13.71 -1.75
N GLY A 107 12.19 13.84 -0.95
CA GLY A 107 10.93 14.45 -1.40
C GLY A 107 9.97 14.67 -0.24
N LYS A 108 9.09 15.67 -0.41
CA LYS A 108 8.08 16.04 0.59
C LYS A 108 6.66 15.65 0.19
N ALA A 109 6.45 15.24 -1.07
CA ALA A 109 5.14 15.00 -1.64
C ALA A 109 5.11 13.72 -2.48
N LEU A 110 3.91 13.17 -2.65
CA LEU A 110 3.57 12.06 -3.55
C LEU A 110 2.59 12.56 -4.61
N TYR A 111 2.58 11.90 -5.77
CA TYR A 111 1.42 11.92 -6.66
C TYR A 111 0.35 11.01 -6.07
N ALA A 112 -0.87 11.50 -6.02
CA ALA A 112 -1.98 10.75 -5.43
C ALA A 112 -3.23 10.80 -6.31
N GLU A 113 -4.01 9.73 -6.24
CA GLU A 113 -5.37 9.66 -6.77
C GLU A 113 -6.37 9.60 -5.61
N VAL A 114 -7.33 10.51 -5.60
CA VAL A 114 -8.44 10.47 -4.66
C VAL A 114 -9.37 9.34 -5.05
N LYS A 115 -9.39 8.24 -4.31
CA LYS A 115 -10.31 7.12 -4.57
C LYS A 115 -11.73 7.45 -4.15
N GLU A 116 -11.87 8.12 -3.01
CA GLU A 116 -13.16 8.56 -2.49
C GLU A 116 -12.98 9.87 -1.68
N ASN A 117 -13.99 10.71 -1.70
CA ASN A 117 -14.08 11.86 -0.80
C ASN A 117 -15.23 11.66 0.18
N TRP A 118 -14.89 11.25 1.37
CA TRP A 118 -15.78 11.00 2.51
C TRP A 118 -15.60 12.04 3.62
N SER A 119 -15.13 13.23 3.28
CA SER A 119 -14.89 14.33 4.24
C SER A 119 -16.12 14.74 5.04
N LYS A 120 -17.32 14.45 4.52
CA LYS A 120 -18.62 14.77 5.15
C LYS A 120 -19.17 13.66 6.05
N LEU A 121 -18.55 12.49 6.07
CA LEU A 121 -18.98 11.40 6.93
C LEU A 121 -18.57 11.67 8.37
N SER A 122 -19.31 11.09 9.31
CA SER A 122 -18.85 10.96 10.70
C SER A 122 -17.66 9.99 10.78
N GLU A 123 -16.85 10.11 11.82
CA GLU A 123 -15.72 9.18 12.05
C GLU A 123 -16.14 7.70 12.07
N PRO A 124 -17.21 7.29 12.77
CA PRO A 124 -17.66 5.89 12.74
C PRO A 124 -18.06 5.39 11.35
N GLU A 125 -18.79 6.21 10.58
CA GLU A 125 -19.19 5.86 9.21
C GLU A 125 -18.00 5.74 8.27
N PHE A 126 -17.02 6.65 8.40
CA PHE A 126 -15.79 6.60 7.64
C PHE A 126 -15.02 5.30 7.89
N TRP A 127 -14.77 4.95 9.15
CA TRP A 127 -14.03 3.73 9.47
C TRP A 127 -14.80 2.45 9.13
N ALA A 128 -16.12 2.47 9.19
CA ALA A 128 -16.95 1.36 8.71
C ALA A 128 -16.72 1.12 7.19
N ARG A 129 -16.74 2.19 6.39
CA ARG A 129 -16.45 2.10 4.94
C ARG A 129 -15.02 1.71 4.63
N MET A 130 -14.05 2.23 5.37
CA MET A 130 -12.65 1.85 5.23
C MET A 130 -12.45 0.34 5.46
N LYS A 131 -13.13 -0.21 6.45
CA LYS A 131 -13.11 -1.65 6.75
C LYS A 131 -13.83 -2.47 5.68
N GLU A 132 -15.01 -2.04 5.24
CA GLU A 132 -15.80 -2.71 4.19
C GLU A 132 -15.03 -2.83 2.86
N ARG A 133 -14.15 -1.85 2.56
CA ARG A 133 -13.33 -1.79 1.35
C ARG A 133 -11.94 -2.40 1.50
N ASP A 134 -11.60 -2.98 2.64
CA ASP A 134 -10.25 -3.44 2.95
C ASP A 134 -9.19 -2.34 2.76
N TRP A 135 -9.50 -1.09 3.15
CA TRP A 135 -8.62 0.05 3.00
C TRP A 135 -7.85 0.42 4.28
N ALA A 136 -8.10 -0.28 5.37
CA ALA A 136 -7.40 -0.07 6.64
C ALA A 136 -7.05 -1.40 7.32
N TYR A 137 -5.78 -1.60 7.62
CA TYR A 137 -5.29 -2.74 8.39
C TYR A 137 -5.12 -2.35 9.86
N LEU A 138 -6.16 -2.65 10.66
CA LEU A 138 -6.25 -2.25 12.06
C LEU A 138 -5.59 -3.26 13.00
N HIS A 139 -4.27 -3.39 12.88
CA HIS A 139 -3.43 -4.21 13.75
C HIS A 139 -2.20 -3.40 14.18
N ASP A 140 -1.65 -3.72 15.34
CA ASP A 140 -0.40 -3.14 15.81
C ASP A 140 0.82 -3.78 15.10
N GLU A 141 2.02 -3.34 15.47
CA GLU A 141 3.28 -3.84 14.91
C GLU A 141 3.60 -5.29 15.29
N THR A 142 2.85 -5.86 16.22
CA THR A 142 2.96 -7.27 16.62
C THR A 142 1.92 -8.16 15.95
N GLY A 143 1.06 -7.60 15.08
CA GLY A 143 -0.03 -8.30 14.41
C GLY A 143 -1.29 -8.45 15.26
N LYS A 144 -1.40 -7.79 16.42
CA LYS A 144 -2.60 -7.83 17.27
C LYS A 144 -3.63 -6.82 16.79
N PRO A 145 -4.92 -7.20 16.72
CA PRO A 145 -5.99 -6.29 16.34
C PRO A 145 -6.06 -5.06 17.24
N LEU A 146 -6.25 -3.89 16.63
CA LEU A 146 -6.57 -2.64 17.31
C LEU A 146 -8.08 -2.55 17.52
N SER A 147 -8.50 -2.25 18.73
CA SER A 147 -9.91 -2.05 19.06
C SER A 147 -10.47 -0.72 18.53
N ASP A 148 -9.60 0.26 18.32
CA ASP A 148 -9.96 1.61 17.93
C ASP A 148 -9.02 2.14 16.82
N PRO A 149 -9.55 2.56 15.65
CA PRO A 149 -8.77 3.17 14.59
C PRO A 149 -8.01 4.43 15.00
N THR A 150 -8.44 5.14 16.06
CA THR A 150 -7.73 6.33 16.57
C THR A 150 -6.36 5.98 17.16
N SER A 151 -6.09 4.68 17.41
CA SER A 151 -4.79 4.17 17.84
C SER A 151 -3.76 4.12 16.69
N LEU A 152 -4.19 4.30 15.43
CA LEU A 152 -3.27 4.40 14.31
C LEU A 152 -2.35 5.62 14.44
N PRO A 153 -1.10 5.55 13.95
CA PRO A 153 -0.20 6.70 13.92
C PRO A 153 -0.84 7.87 13.16
N ARG A 154 -0.64 9.09 13.64
CA ARG A 154 -1.20 10.29 13.00
C ARG A 154 -0.44 10.72 11.74
N THR A 155 0.79 10.27 11.57
CA THR A 155 1.66 10.62 10.43
C THR A 155 2.43 9.41 9.94
N ILE A 156 2.83 9.45 8.68
CA ILE A 156 3.70 8.41 8.08
C ILE A 156 5.02 8.27 8.86
N GLY A 157 5.55 9.39 9.37
CA GLY A 157 6.79 9.39 10.18
C GLY A 157 6.68 8.59 11.49
N ASN A 158 5.49 8.49 12.06
CA ASN A 158 5.24 7.81 13.33
C ASN A 158 4.84 6.33 13.18
N MET A 159 4.81 5.81 11.96
CA MET A 159 4.59 4.38 11.74
C MET A 159 5.73 3.56 12.36
N ARG A 160 5.36 2.46 13.00
CA ARG A 160 6.30 1.58 13.70
C ARG A 160 6.94 0.58 12.75
N ASP A 161 7.99 -0.10 13.22
CA ASP A 161 8.57 -1.24 12.51
C ASP A 161 7.86 -2.53 12.89
N ASP A 162 7.46 -3.29 11.88
CA ASP A 162 7.12 -4.70 12.02
C ASP A 162 8.20 -5.53 11.30
N PRO A 163 9.11 -6.18 12.03
CA PRO A 163 10.20 -6.92 11.43
C PRO A 163 9.73 -8.12 10.60
N TYR A 164 8.55 -8.69 10.89
CA TYR A 164 7.99 -9.77 10.09
C TYR A 164 7.42 -9.26 8.75
N ARG A 165 7.02 -7.99 8.66
CA ARG A 165 6.73 -7.34 7.38
C ARG A 165 7.98 -7.22 6.52
N SER A 166 9.12 -6.92 7.14
CA SER A 166 10.43 -6.93 6.47
C SER A 166 10.80 -8.33 6.00
N LEU A 167 10.56 -9.35 6.82
CA LEU A 167 10.80 -10.76 6.47
C LEU A 167 9.92 -11.20 5.31
N ALA A 168 8.62 -10.90 5.34
CA ALA A 168 7.69 -11.20 4.27
C ALA A 168 8.13 -10.56 2.94
N TRP A 169 8.54 -9.29 2.98
CA TRP A 169 9.08 -8.61 1.81
C TRP A 169 10.33 -9.32 1.27
N LEU A 170 11.32 -9.66 2.13
CA LEU A 170 12.54 -10.37 1.71
C LEU A 170 12.26 -11.72 1.08
N VAL A 171 11.33 -12.49 1.64
CA VAL A 171 10.94 -13.80 1.10
C VAL A 171 10.31 -13.64 -0.28
N ARG A 172 9.46 -12.63 -0.48
CA ARG A 172 8.88 -12.32 -1.79
C ARG A 172 9.95 -11.91 -2.81
N GLU A 173 10.89 -11.05 -2.44
CA GLU A 173 12.01 -10.64 -3.33
C GLU A 173 12.95 -11.80 -3.70
N LYS A 174 12.84 -12.93 -3.00
CA LYS A 174 13.57 -14.19 -3.27
C LYS A 174 12.67 -15.28 -3.85
N ASP A 175 11.52 -14.91 -4.41
CA ASP A 175 10.55 -15.81 -5.05
C ASP A 175 9.96 -16.89 -4.12
N GLY A 176 9.97 -16.67 -2.80
CA GLY A 176 9.32 -17.56 -1.84
C GLY A 176 7.79 -17.55 -1.94
N TYR A 177 7.21 -16.47 -2.44
CA TYR A 177 5.82 -16.36 -2.88
C TYR A 177 5.67 -15.25 -3.92
N SER A 178 4.60 -15.33 -4.73
CA SER A 178 4.37 -14.38 -5.81
C SER A 178 3.67 -13.11 -5.35
N GLN A 179 3.93 -12.00 -6.05
CA GLN A 179 3.13 -10.78 -5.93
C GLN A 179 1.67 -11.08 -6.30
N THR A 180 0.74 -10.49 -5.59
CA THR A 180 -0.70 -10.68 -5.79
C THR A 180 -1.46 -9.38 -5.53
N GLU A 181 -2.63 -9.25 -6.15
CA GLU A 181 -3.60 -8.15 -5.92
C GLU A 181 -4.45 -8.37 -4.64
N SER A 182 -4.25 -9.48 -3.92
CA SER A 182 -5.01 -9.77 -2.71
C SER A 182 -4.72 -8.71 -1.63
N PRO A 183 -5.77 -8.11 -1.05
CA PRO A 183 -5.58 -7.18 0.06
C PRO A 183 -4.78 -7.82 1.19
N TYR A 184 -3.88 -7.04 1.78
CA TYR A 184 -3.12 -7.45 2.97
C TYR A 184 -2.25 -8.71 2.81
N ALA A 185 -1.97 -9.19 1.57
CA ALA A 185 -1.14 -10.37 1.36
C ALA A 185 0.17 -10.34 2.15
N GLY A 186 0.88 -9.21 2.11
CA GLY A 186 2.13 -9.07 2.86
C GLY A 186 1.95 -9.08 4.40
N PHE A 187 0.76 -8.76 4.94
CA PHE A 187 0.47 -8.91 6.36
C PHE A 187 0.16 -10.38 6.70
N GLN A 188 -0.61 -11.07 5.86
CA GLN A 188 -0.92 -12.49 6.05
C GLN A 188 0.37 -13.33 6.04
N TRP A 189 1.30 -13.03 5.15
CA TRP A 189 2.62 -13.66 5.15
C TRP A 189 3.46 -13.28 6.38
N ALA A 190 3.41 -12.02 6.82
CA ALA A 190 4.10 -11.60 8.04
C ALA A 190 3.58 -12.37 9.27
N ASP A 191 2.27 -12.51 9.41
CA ASP A 191 1.64 -13.25 10.52
C ASP A 191 1.92 -14.76 10.43
N PHE A 192 1.94 -15.33 9.22
CA PHE A 192 2.33 -16.71 9.00
C PHE A 192 3.77 -16.98 9.47
N PHE A 193 4.71 -16.09 9.12
CA PHE A 193 6.10 -16.20 9.56
C PHE A 193 6.26 -15.91 11.05
N ARG A 194 5.56 -14.94 11.60
CA ARG A 194 5.57 -14.63 13.05
C ARG A 194 5.24 -15.84 13.90
N ALA A 195 4.36 -16.70 13.44
CA ALA A 195 3.96 -17.91 14.14
C ALA A 195 4.95 -19.09 14.01
N ARG A 196 5.92 -19.02 13.08
CA ARG A 196 6.75 -20.19 12.68
C ARG A 196 8.23 -19.94 12.60
N VAL A 197 8.65 -18.70 12.46
CA VAL A 197 10.06 -18.33 12.27
C VAL A 197 10.50 -17.42 13.41
N HIS A 198 11.60 -17.77 14.04
CA HIS A 198 12.17 -16.95 15.10
C HIS A 198 13.09 -15.88 14.49
N LEU A 199 12.84 -14.61 14.80
CA LEU A 199 13.76 -13.53 14.52
C LEU A 199 14.67 -13.35 15.74
N GLY A 200 15.92 -13.80 15.64
CA GLY A 200 16.93 -13.59 16.67
C GLY A 200 17.45 -12.16 16.71
N ASP A 201 18.31 -11.88 17.70
CA ASP A 201 18.88 -10.54 17.93
C ASP A 201 20.29 -10.37 17.35
N GLY A 202 20.82 -11.37 16.65
CA GLY A 202 22.18 -11.37 16.11
C GLY A 202 22.33 -10.60 14.80
N THR A 203 23.56 -10.29 14.42
CA THR A 203 23.90 -9.59 13.18
C THR A 203 23.36 -10.31 11.93
N ASN A 204 23.33 -11.65 11.95
CA ASN A 204 22.85 -12.50 10.85
C ASN A 204 21.42 -12.98 11.05
N ALA A 205 20.74 -12.56 12.10
CA ALA A 205 19.42 -13.07 12.48
C ALA A 205 18.38 -12.97 11.36
N PHE A 206 18.42 -11.88 10.60
CA PHE A 206 17.51 -11.71 9.45
C PHE A 206 17.82 -12.64 8.28
N ASP A 207 19.09 -12.92 8.02
CA ASP A 207 19.50 -13.85 6.94
C ASP A 207 19.11 -15.28 7.31
N GLU A 208 19.35 -15.69 8.55
CA GLU A 208 18.95 -17.00 9.08
C GLU A 208 17.42 -17.17 9.06
N ALA A 209 16.69 -16.18 9.56
CA ALA A 209 15.23 -16.18 9.53
C ALA A 209 14.69 -16.19 8.09
N THR A 210 15.36 -15.52 7.15
CA THR A 210 14.95 -15.55 5.74
C THR A 210 15.11 -16.95 5.13
N LEU A 211 16.21 -17.65 5.45
CA LEU A 211 16.41 -19.03 5.00
C LEU A 211 15.34 -19.98 5.56
N GLU A 212 14.97 -19.81 6.82
CA GLU A 212 13.90 -20.58 7.43
C GLU A 212 12.53 -20.22 6.83
N ALA A 213 12.25 -18.91 6.67
CA ALA A 213 11.01 -18.43 6.09
C ALA A 213 10.81 -18.91 4.65
N MET A 214 11.88 -18.99 3.84
CA MET A 214 11.82 -19.57 2.49
C MET A 214 11.36 -21.04 2.51
N LYS A 215 11.83 -21.83 3.47
CA LYS A 215 11.42 -23.25 3.61
C LYS A 215 9.95 -23.36 3.97
N VAL A 216 9.48 -22.59 4.97
CA VAL A 216 8.09 -22.64 5.42
C VAL A 216 7.13 -21.99 4.42
N ALA A 217 7.59 -21.04 3.59
CA ALA A 217 6.78 -20.44 2.53
C ALA A 217 6.33 -21.48 1.48
N HIS A 218 7.13 -22.50 1.22
CA HIS A 218 6.80 -23.59 0.31
C HIS A 218 6.15 -24.79 0.98
N SER A 219 5.87 -24.69 2.27
CA SER A 219 5.25 -25.81 3.01
C SER A 219 3.74 -25.92 2.72
N PRO A 220 3.14 -27.10 2.91
CA PRO A 220 1.69 -27.29 2.71
C PRO A 220 0.82 -26.37 3.58
N GLU A 221 1.33 -25.92 4.73
CA GLU A 221 0.63 -25.03 5.66
C GLU A 221 0.45 -23.59 5.07
N ALA A 222 1.26 -23.23 4.08
CA ALA A 222 1.18 -21.95 3.41
C ALA A 222 0.25 -21.93 2.18
N LYS A 223 -0.29 -23.09 1.78
CA LYS A 223 -1.00 -23.28 0.49
C LYS A 223 -2.18 -22.33 0.25
N ASP A 224 -2.83 -21.90 1.33
CA ASP A 224 -4.00 -21.02 1.26
C ASP A 224 -3.64 -19.52 1.36
N LEU A 225 -2.34 -19.18 1.48
CA LEU A 225 -1.87 -17.81 1.50
C LEU A 225 -1.81 -17.21 0.10
N PRO A 226 -2.11 -15.91 -0.05
CA PRO A 226 -2.08 -15.24 -1.34
C PRO A 226 -0.68 -15.33 -2.00
N GLY A 227 -0.66 -15.76 -3.25
CA GLY A 227 0.59 -15.86 -4.00
C GLY A 227 1.47 -17.08 -3.61
N TYR A 228 0.92 -18.06 -2.88
CA TYR A 228 1.66 -19.30 -2.58
C TYR A 228 2.26 -19.92 -3.84
N VAL A 229 3.51 -20.36 -3.73
CA VAL A 229 4.24 -21.10 -4.78
C VAL A 229 4.60 -22.48 -4.23
N ALA A 230 4.07 -23.52 -4.86
CA ALA A 230 4.40 -24.90 -4.47
C ALA A 230 5.91 -25.16 -4.67
N PRO A 231 6.52 -26.01 -3.84
CA PRO A 231 7.89 -26.42 -4.07
C PRO A 231 8.01 -27.08 -5.46
N PRO A 232 9.15 -26.93 -6.14
CA PRO A 232 9.36 -27.67 -7.40
C PRO A 232 9.23 -29.17 -7.16
N ASP A 233 8.54 -29.85 -8.04
CA ASP A 233 8.43 -31.30 -8.00
C ASP A 233 9.82 -31.93 -7.82
N ARG A 234 10.00 -32.71 -6.76
CA ARG A 234 11.22 -33.50 -6.64
C ARG A 234 11.22 -34.49 -7.80
N ILE A 235 12.03 -34.19 -8.81
CA ILE A 235 12.30 -35.18 -9.87
C ILE A 235 12.88 -36.39 -9.14
N SER A 236 12.06 -37.44 -8.99
CA SER A 236 12.50 -38.75 -8.49
C SER A 236 13.51 -39.29 -9.47
N HIS A 237 14.78 -39.29 -9.11
CA HIS A 237 15.85 -39.98 -9.81
C HIS A 237 15.91 -41.43 -9.33
#